data_44bffda0e938b1377baf2375a60fc035
#
_entry.id   44bffda0e938b1377baf2375a60fc035
#
_cell.length_a   1.000
_cell.length_b   1.000
_cell.length_c   1.000
_cell.angle_alpha   90.00
_cell.angle_beta   90.00
_cell.angle_gamma   90.00
#
_symmetry.space_group_name_H-M   'P 1'
#
loop_
_entity.id
_entity.type
_entity.pdbx_description
1 polymer ?
#
loop_
_entity_poly.entity_id
_entity_poly.type
_entity_poly.pdbx_seq_one_letter_code
_entity_poly.pdbx_strand_id
1 'polypeptide(L)'
;EVYRKGGDSVDVGTPILKLDLQSTETEYKKLLDEEQMKRYQLEQLKVNNNTYLSDLAMQVKISAMKLNRMEVELRNERYLDSLGSGTTDKVRQAELNFNTGKLELEQLRQQYANEKEVKAADLKVKELEFNIFAKSLAEMKRTLDDAQIRSPRKAILTYINNQVGA
;
A
#
# COMPACT_ATOMS: atom_id res chain seq x y z
N GLU A 1 39.75 -8.58 6.23
CA GLU A 1 40.50 -8.47 7.48
C GLU A 1 40.58 -9.81 8.20
N VAL A 2 41.74 -10.20 8.68
CA VAL A 2 41.94 -11.44 9.43
C VAL A 2 42.13 -11.09 10.91
N TYR A 3 41.29 -11.62 11.79
CA TYR A 3 41.30 -11.32 13.23
C TYR A 3 42.03 -12.39 14.06
N ARG A 4 42.22 -13.59 13.52
CA ARG A 4 42.87 -14.71 14.22
C ARG A 4 43.90 -15.40 13.33
N LYS A 5 44.87 -16.05 13.94
CA LYS A 5 45.95 -16.76 13.25
C LYS A 5 45.85 -18.27 13.51
N GLY A 6 46.53 -19.04 12.66
CA GLY A 6 46.74 -20.47 12.95
C GLY A 6 47.39 -20.69 14.32
N GLY A 7 46.84 -21.58 15.12
CA GLY A 7 47.23 -21.84 16.51
C GLY A 7 46.33 -21.17 17.56
N ASP A 8 45.50 -20.17 17.19
CA ASP A 8 44.62 -19.50 18.15
C ASP A 8 43.46 -20.40 18.58
N SER A 9 43.14 -20.34 19.89
CA SER A 9 41.94 -20.94 20.44
C SER A 9 40.75 -19.99 20.20
N VAL A 10 39.63 -20.50 19.66
CA VAL A 10 38.42 -19.76 19.37
C VAL A 10 37.21 -20.40 20.06
N ASP A 11 36.35 -19.57 20.63
CA ASP A 11 35.08 -19.98 21.19
C ASP A 11 33.95 -19.80 20.15
N VAL A 12 32.78 -20.32 20.48
CA VAL A 12 31.57 -20.15 19.64
C VAL A 12 31.31 -18.66 19.39
N GLY A 13 31.11 -18.28 18.13
CA GLY A 13 30.83 -16.89 17.73
C GLY A 13 32.05 -15.98 17.64
N THR A 14 33.26 -16.45 17.99
CA THR A 14 34.49 -15.66 17.84
C THR A 14 34.72 -15.32 16.37
N PRO A 15 34.87 -14.02 15.98
CA PRO A 15 35.18 -13.62 14.62
C PRO A 15 36.56 -14.10 14.21
N ILE A 16 36.68 -14.76 13.08
CA ILE A 16 37.91 -15.31 12.51
C ILE A 16 38.46 -14.39 11.44
N LEU A 17 37.65 -14.05 10.46
CA LEU A 17 37.98 -13.12 9.39
C LEU A 17 36.72 -12.39 8.89
N LYS A 18 36.95 -11.23 8.28
CA LYS A 18 35.91 -10.47 7.56
C LYS A 18 36.37 -10.29 6.11
N LEU A 19 35.50 -10.69 5.19
CA LEU A 19 35.67 -10.41 3.76
C LEU A 19 35.48 -8.90 3.52
N ASP A 20 36.14 -8.38 2.52
CA ASP A 20 35.99 -6.97 2.13
C ASP A 20 34.79 -6.85 1.17
N LEU A 21 33.69 -6.36 1.68
CA LEU A 21 32.46 -6.08 0.93
C LEU A 21 32.04 -4.61 1.06
N GLN A 22 33.01 -3.68 1.07
CA GLN A 22 32.73 -2.25 1.25
C GLN A 22 31.75 -1.70 0.22
N SER A 23 31.83 -2.14 -1.04
CA SER A 23 30.89 -1.78 -2.09
C SER A 23 29.47 -2.26 -1.76
N THR A 24 29.34 -3.51 -1.31
CA THR A 24 28.05 -4.11 -0.92
C THR A 24 27.48 -3.45 0.33
N GLU A 25 28.31 -3.07 1.30
CA GLU A 25 27.89 -2.30 2.49
C GLU A 25 27.33 -0.93 2.09
N THR A 26 27.96 -0.26 1.13
CA THR A 26 27.49 1.05 0.63
C THR A 26 26.18 0.92 -0.14
N GLU A 27 26.06 -0.11 -0.97
CA GLU A 27 24.85 -0.41 -1.70
C GLU A 27 23.69 -0.77 -0.76
N TYR A 28 23.96 -1.58 0.26
CA TYR A 28 22.97 -1.92 1.29
C TYR A 28 22.42 -0.69 2.01
N LYS A 29 23.28 0.28 2.36
CA LYS A 29 22.82 1.54 2.97
C LYS A 29 21.92 2.35 2.05
N LYS A 30 22.25 2.44 0.75
CA LYS A 30 21.39 3.11 -0.24
C LYS A 30 20.03 2.42 -0.37
N LEU A 31 20.02 1.09 -0.37
CA LEU A 31 18.78 0.32 -0.45
C LEU A 31 17.93 0.44 0.83
N LEU A 32 18.53 0.65 1.99
CA LEU A 32 17.79 0.97 3.22
C LEU A 32 17.03 2.30 3.10
N ASP A 33 17.69 3.33 2.56
CA ASP A 33 17.04 4.62 2.34
C ASP A 33 15.91 4.48 1.29
N GLU A 34 16.13 3.67 0.25
CA GLU A 34 15.11 3.38 -0.77
C GLU A 34 13.92 2.59 -0.18
N GLU A 35 14.17 1.63 0.71
CA GLU A 35 13.11 0.90 1.42
C GLU A 35 12.24 1.86 2.23
N GLN A 36 12.86 2.78 2.94
CA GLN A 36 12.14 3.77 3.73
C GLN A 36 11.31 4.71 2.85
N MET A 37 11.85 5.14 1.71
CA MET A 37 11.13 5.95 0.73
C MET A 37 9.91 5.19 0.18
N LYS A 38 10.07 3.91 -0.20
CA LYS A 38 8.96 3.06 -0.69
C LYS A 38 7.89 2.86 0.38
N ARG A 39 8.27 2.75 1.65
CA ARG A 39 7.33 2.66 2.77
C ARG A 39 6.48 3.92 2.89
N TYR A 40 7.08 5.10 2.83
CA TYR A 40 6.34 6.37 2.85
C TYR A 40 5.45 6.55 1.62
N GLN A 41 5.91 6.13 0.44
CA GLN A 41 5.09 6.14 -0.77
C GLN A 41 3.85 5.24 -0.63
N LEU A 42 3.99 4.08 0.00
CA LEU A 42 2.88 3.17 0.28
C LEU A 42 1.87 3.80 1.26
N GLU A 43 2.35 4.45 2.32
CA GLU A 43 1.49 5.18 3.26
C GLU A 43 0.76 6.35 2.58
N GLN A 44 1.46 7.11 1.76
CA GLN A 44 0.87 8.18 0.97
C GLN A 44 -0.22 7.67 0.04
N LEU A 45 0.00 6.54 -0.63
CA LEU A 45 -1.00 5.90 -1.48
C LEU A 45 -2.25 5.49 -0.66
N LYS A 46 -2.07 4.92 0.53
CA LYS A 46 -3.18 4.56 1.44
C LYS A 46 -4.01 5.79 1.82
N VAL A 47 -3.35 6.87 2.20
CA VAL A 47 -4.03 8.13 2.56
C VAL A 47 -4.78 8.70 1.36
N ASN A 48 -4.14 8.79 0.19
CA ASN A 48 -4.75 9.31 -1.03
C ASN A 48 -5.97 8.49 -1.46
N ASN A 49 -5.88 7.16 -1.40
CA ASN A 49 -6.98 6.27 -1.72
C ASN A 49 -8.17 6.46 -0.76
N ASN A 50 -7.89 6.56 0.55
CA ASN A 50 -8.92 6.79 1.55
C ASN A 50 -9.60 8.16 1.37
N THR A 51 -8.85 9.21 1.08
CA THR A 51 -9.39 10.54 0.82
C THR A 51 -10.30 10.51 -0.41
N TYR A 52 -9.84 9.93 -1.51
CA TYR A 52 -10.62 9.81 -2.74
C TYR A 52 -11.93 9.03 -2.53
N LEU A 53 -11.87 7.89 -1.85
CA LEU A 53 -13.06 7.08 -1.56
C LEU A 53 -14.02 7.79 -0.60
N SER A 54 -13.50 8.55 0.36
CA SER A 54 -14.31 9.38 1.26
C SER A 54 -15.06 10.48 0.50
N ASP A 55 -14.39 11.16 -0.43
CA ASP A 55 -15.00 12.19 -1.26
C ASP A 55 -16.10 11.60 -2.16
N LEU A 56 -15.85 10.44 -2.75
CA LEU A 56 -16.83 9.77 -3.57
C LEU A 56 -18.03 9.26 -2.75
N ALA A 57 -17.80 8.76 -1.53
CA ALA A 57 -18.85 8.39 -0.59
C ALA A 57 -19.71 9.60 -0.18
N MET A 58 -19.08 10.78 -0.02
CA MET A 58 -19.80 12.02 0.25
C MET A 58 -20.68 12.42 -0.94
N GLN A 59 -20.21 12.28 -2.17
CA GLN A 59 -21.01 12.54 -3.37
C GLN A 59 -22.23 11.62 -3.46
N VAL A 60 -22.07 10.32 -3.16
CA VAL A 60 -23.17 9.36 -3.04
C VAL A 60 -24.21 9.83 -2.02
N LYS A 61 -23.77 10.27 -0.84
CA LYS A 61 -24.64 10.79 0.21
C LYS A 61 -25.40 12.05 -0.21
N ILE A 62 -24.72 12.99 -0.86
CA ILE A 62 -25.34 14.21 -1.38
C ILE A 62 -26.40 13.87 -2.44
N SER A 63 -26.08 12.96 -3.37
CA SER A 63 -27.02 12.50 -4.39
C SER A 63 -28.25 11.81 -3.78
N ALA A 64 -28.06 10.99 -2.74
CA ALA A 64 -29.17 10.38 -2.01
C ALA A 64 -30.08 11.44 -1.34
N MET A 65 -29.51 12.50 -0.77
CA MET A 65 -30.28 13.60 -0.19
C MET A 65 -31.06 14.37 -1.27
N LYS A 66 -30.44 14.60 -2.45
CA LYS A 66 -31.13 15.23 -3.59
C LYS A 66 -32.30 14.37 -4.07
N LEU A 67 -32.10 13.06 -4.18
CA LEU A 67 -33.15 12.13 -4.57
C LEU A 67 -34.34 12.16 -3.60
N ASN A 68 -34.06 12.16 -2.29
CA ASN A 68 -35.12 12.28 -1.28
C ASN A 68 -35.94 13.58 -1.44
N ARG A 69 -35.28 14.70 -1.76
CA ARG A 69 -35.99 15.96 -2.06
C ARG A 69 -36.86 15.82 -3.28
N MET A 70 -36.37 15.21 -4.37
CA MET A 70 -37.17 14.98 -5.59
C MET A 70 -38.37 14.04 -5.34
N GLU A 71 -38.21 13.07 -4.45
CA GLU A 71 -39.31 12.20 -4.03
C GLU A 71 -40.42 12.97 -3.32
N VAL A 72 -40.04 13.87 -2.41
CA VAL A 72 -40.98 14.75 -1.69
C VAL A 72 -41.70 15.67 -2.67
N GLU A 73 -40.97 16.27 -3.60
CA GLU A 73 -41.52 17.14 -4.64
C GLU A 73 -42.52 16.39 -5.51
N LEU A 74 -42.19 15.19 -5.98
CA LEU A 74 -43.13 14.35 -6.75
C LEU A 74 -44.41 14.02 -5.95
N ARG A 75 -44.24 13.70 -4.67
CA ARG A 75 -45.39 13.42 -3.80
C ARG A 75 -46.29 14.65 -3.65
N ASN A 76 -45.72 15.84 -3.51
CA ASN A 76 -46.46 17.10 -3.39
C ASN A 76 -47.19 17.44 -4.71
N GLU A 77 -46.54 17.29 -5.87
CA GLU A 77 -47.17 17.56 -7.16
C GLU A 77 -48.35 16.60 -7.44
N ARG A 78 -48.18 15.32 -7.10
CA ARG A 78 -49.27 14.32 -7.17
C ARG A 78 -50.45 14.69 -6.26
N TYR A 79 -50.16 15.16 -5.05
CA TYR A 79 -51.20 15.60 -4.11
C TYR A 79 -51.96 16.83 -4.65
N LEU A 80 -51.24 17.85 -5.16
CA LEU A 80 -51.87 19.04 -5.76
C LEU A 80 -52.73 18.69 -7.00
N ASP A 81 -52.25 17.81 -7.87
CA ASP A 81 -52.99 17.33 -9.01
C ASP A 81 -54.30 16.61 -8.58
N SER A 82 -54.26 15.78 -7.54
CA SER A 82 -55.41 15.09 -6.98
C SER A 82 -56.50 16.05 -6.43
N LEU A 83 -56.09 17.25 -6.01
CA LEU A 83 -56.98 18.32 -5.56
C LEU A 83 -57.49 19.23 -6.70
N GLY A 84 -57.06 18.97 -7.94
CA GLY A 84 -57.38 19.83 -9.09
C GLY A 84 -56.66 21.17 -9.11
N SER A 85 -55.67 21.37 -8.22
CA SER A 85 -54.87 22.57 -8.15
C SER A 85 -53.52 22.46 -8.85
N GLY A 86 -53.15 21.24 -9.30
CA GLY A 86 -51.92 20.91 -10.03
C GLY A 86 -52.16 20.74 -11.53
N THR A 87 -51.11 20.40 -12.25
CA THR A 87 -51.14 20.03 -13.66
C THR A 87 -50.46 18.68 -13.85
N THR A 88 -51.04 17.83 -14.70
CA THR A 88 -50.46 16.52 -15.06
C THR A 88 -49.05 16.67 -15.64
N ASP A 89 -48.73 17.79 -16.32
CA ASP A 89 -47.40 18.06 -16.85
C ASP A 89 -46.38 18.28 -15.75
N LYS A 90 -46.72 18.94 -14.64
CA LYS A 90 -45.83 19.10 -13.47
C LYS A 90 -45.55 17.77 -12.80
N VAL A 91 -46.57 16.93 -12.66
CA VAL A 91 -46.39 15.55 -12.13
C VAL A 91 -45.43 14.76 -13.00
N ARG A 92 -45.63 14.80 -14.32
CA ARG A 92 -44.75 14.11 -15.28
C ARG A 92 -43.33 14.61 -15.22
N GLN A 93 -43.11 15.92 -15.10
CA GLN A 93 -41.78 16.50 -14.94
C GLN A 93 -41.12 16.08 -13.62
N ALA A 94 -41.86 16.06 -12.52
CA ALA A 94 -41.37 15.62 -11.22
C ALA A 94 -41.02 14.11 -11.25
N GLU A 95 -41.82 13.29 -11.93
CA GLU A 95 -41.51 11.86 -12.14
C GLU A 95 -40.22 11.67 -12.95
N LEU A 96 -40.03 12.43 -14.01
CA LEU A 96 -38.83 12.37 -14.82
C LEU A 96 -37.62 12.75 -13.99
N ASN A 97 -37.67 13.86 -13.21
CA ASN A 97 -36.61 14.30 -12.35
C ASN A 97 -36.27 13.23 -11.30
N PHE A 98 -37.27 12.64 -10.65
CA PHE A 98 -37.05 11.59 -9.67
C PHE A 98 -36.39 10.33 -10.27
N ASN A 99 -36.88 9.88 -11.42
CA ASN A 99 -36.32 8.72 -12.11
C ASN A 99 -34.87 8.96 -12.57
N THR A 100 -34.57 10.15 -13.10
CA THR A 100 -33.21 10.55 -13.47
C THR A 100 -32.30 10.58 -12.24
N GLY A 101 -32.75 11.22 -11.16
CA GLY A 101 -31.98 11.26 -9.90
C GLY A 101 -31.72 9.87 -9.29
N LYS A 102 -32.68 8.94 -9.47
CA LYS A 102 -32.50 7.54 -9.05
C LYS A 102 -31.38 6.86 -9.83
N LEU A 103 -31.34 7.04 -11.16
CA LEU A 103 -30.29 6.48 -12.02
C LEU A 103 -28.92 7.12 -11.73
N GLU A 104 -28.87 8.42 -11.51
CA GLU A 104 -27.63 9.13 -11.11
C GLU A 104 -27.07 8.60 -9.79
N LEU A 105 -27.93 8.38 -8.79
CA LEU A 105 -27.50 7.79 -7.53
C LEU A 105 -26.97 6.37 -7.71
N GLU A 106 -27.65 5.56 -8.52
CA GLU A 106 -27.21 4.18 -8.80
C GLU A 106 -25.86 4.16 -9.51
N GLN A 107 -25.67 5.04 -10.51
CA GLN A 107 -24.39 5.21 -11.20
C GLN A 107 -23.26 5.58 -10.24
N LEU A 108 -23.49 6.55 -9.34
CA LEU A 108 -22.49 6.95 -8.34
C LEU A 108 -22.16 5.83 -7.35
N ARG A 109 -23.15 5.06 -6.94
CA ARG A 109 -22.94 3.88 -6.07
C ARG A 109 -22.09 2.81 -6.76
N GLN A 110 -22.38 2.55 -8.02
CA GLN A 110 -21.62 1.61 -8.84
C GLN A 110 -20.17 2.09 -9.00
N GLN A 111 -20.00 3.37 -9.29
CA GLN A 111 -18.68 3.98 -9.39
C GLN A 111 -17.90 3.85 -8.08
N TYR A 112 -18.53 4.14 -6.94
CA TYR A 112 -17.89 3.98 -5.64
C TYR A 112 -17.45 2.52 -5.38
N ALA A 113 -18.30 1.55 -5.69
CA ALA A 113 -17.98 0.14 -5.51
C ALA A 113 -16.80 -0.29 -6.38
N ASN A 114 -16.81 0.09 -7.67
CA ASN A 114 -15.74 -0.22 -8.61
C ASN A 114 -14.41 0.43 -8.20
N GLU A 115 -14.43 1.72 -7.84
CA GLU A 115 -13.23 2.43 -7.41
C GLU A 115 -12.64 1.84 -6.12
N LYS A 116 -13.49 1.40 -5.20
CA LYS A 116 -13.04 0.72 -3.99
C LYS A 116 -12.26 -0.56 -4.31
N GLU A 117 -12.72 -1.36 -5.26
CA GLU A 117 -12.04 -2.57 -5.70
C GLU A 117 -10.72 -2.26 -6.42
N VAL A 118 -10.74 -1.29 -7.34
CA VAL A 118 -9.54 -0.85 -8.07
C VAL A 118 -8.48 -0.35 -7.10
N LYS A 119 -8.84 0.54 -6.18
CA LYS A 119 -7.91 1.09 -5.18
C LYS A 119 -7.35 0.02 -4.24
N ALA A 120 -8.16 -0.97 -3.88
CA ALA A 120 -7.70 -2.11 -3.08
C ALA A 120 -6.70 -3.00 -3.85
N ALA A 121 -6.95 -3.23 -5.15
CA ALA A 121 -6.05 -3.99 -6.00
C ALA A 121 -4.72 -3.26 -6.21
N ASP A 122 -4.75 -1.97 -6.52
CA ASP A 122 -3.54 -1.13 -6.68
C ASP A 122 -2.69 -1.13 -5.42
N LEU A 123 -3.33 -0.98 -4.25
CA LEU A 123 -2.64 -1.03 -2.96
C LEU A 123 -1.96 -2.38 -2.75
N LYS A 124 -2.66 -3.48 -3.06
CA LYS A 124 -2.12 -4.83 -2.92
C LYS A 124 -0.91 -5.08 -3.83
N VAL A 125 -0.95 -4.57 -5.06
CA VAL A 125 0.21 -4.63 -5.97
C VAL A 125 1.40 -3.88 -5.38
N LYS A 126 1.19 -2.67 -4.86
CA LYS A 126 2.25 -1.88 -4.23
C LYS A 126 2.80 -2.51 -2.94
N GLU A 127 1.97 -3.14 -2.14
CA GLU A 127 2.41 -3.92 -0.97
C GLU A 127 3.27 -5.13 -1.37
N LEU A 128 2.92 -5.81 -2.45
CA LEU A 128 3.72 -6.91 -2.98
C LEU A 128 5.07 -6.44 -3.53
N GLU A 129 5.10 -5.34 -4.28
CA GLU A 129 6.35 -4.71 -4.75
C GLU A 129 7.28 -4.36 -3.57
N PHE A 130 6.71 -3.75 -2.53
CA PHE A 130 7.46 -3.44 -1.31
C PHE A 130 8.00 -4.71 -0.62
N ASN A 131 7.18 -5.76 -0.50
CA ASN A 131 7.59 -7.01 0.13
C ASN A 131 8.70 -7.73 -0.65
N ILE A 132 8.66 -7.69 -1.98
CA ILE A 132 9.73 -8.24 -2.84
C ILE A 132 11.03 -7.47 -2.60
N PHE A 133 10.97 -6.15 -2.56
CA PHE A 133 12.12 -5.31 -2.29
C PHE A 133 12.70 -5.55 -0.88
N ALA A 134 11.84 -5.65 0.15
CA ALA A 134 12.26 -5.93 1.51
C ALA A 134 12.94 -7.31 1.65
N LYS A 135 12.47 -8.33 0.89
CA LYS A 135 13.13 -9.65 0.85
C LYS A 135 14.52 -9.57 0.21
N SER A 136 14.65 -8.85 -0.90
CA SER A 136 15.95 -8.63 -1.57
C SER A 136 16.94 -7.92 -0.64
N LEU A 137 16.46 -6.93 0.11
CA LEU A 137 17.26 -6.23 1.12
C LEU A 137 17.70 -7.15 2.26
N ALA A 138 16.81 -8.04 2.72
CA ALA A 138 17.11 -9.03 3.75
C ALA A 138 18.16 -10.05 3.30
N GLU A 139 18.12 -10.47 2.03
CA GLU A 139 19.13 -11.35 1.43
C GLU A 139 20.50 -10.67 1.35
N MET A 140 20.54 -9.39 0.94
CA MET A 140 21.78 -8.61 0.92
C MET A 140 22.37 -8.46 2.32
N LYS A 141 21.52 -8.18 3.32
CA LYS A 141 21.95 -8.13 4.72
C LYS A 141 22.56 -9.46 5.16
N ARG A 142 21.93 -10.57 4.82
CA ARG A 142 22.46 -11.91 5.14
C ARG A 142 23.82 -12.13 4.49
N THR A 143 24.00 -11.74 3.24
CA THR A 143 25.29 -11.83 2.55
C THR A 143 26.37 -11.01 3.28
N LEU A 144 26.04 -9.81 3.79
CA LEU A 144 26.95 -9.00 4.58
C LEU A 144 27.26 -9.62 5.95
N ASP A 145 26.26 -10.20 6.60
CA ASP A 145 26.44 -10.90 7.88
C ASP A 145 27.31 -12.17 7.70
N ASP A 146 27.09 -12.92 6.62
CA ASP A 146 27.86 -14.12 6.27
C ASP A 146 29.31 -13.78 5.86
N ALA A 147 29.60 -12.53 5.43
CA ALA A 147 30.96 -12.06 5.15
C ALA A 147 31.84 -11.98 6.40
N GLN A 148 31.25 -11.94 7.59
CA GLN A 148 31.95 -12.07 8.85
C GLN A 148 31.97 -13.54 9.29
N ILE A 149 33.06 -14.22 8.94
CA ILE A 149 33.21 -15.64 9.28
C ILE A 149 33.52 -15.77 10.78
N ARG A 150 32.65 -16.49 11.48
CA ARG A 150 32.74 -16.76 12.92
C ARG A 150 32.89 -18.24 13.19
N SER A 151 33.52 -18.58 14.31
CA SER A 151 33.64 -19.98 14.72
C SER A 151 32.27 -20.57 15.14
N PRO A 152 31.82 -21.69 14.54
CA PRO A 152 30.58 -22.35 14.94
C PRO A 152 30.71 -23.15 16.23
N ARG A 153 31.94 -23.41 16.70
CA ARG A 153 32.21 -24.23 17.89
C ARG A 153 33.54 -23.81 18.53
N LYS A 154 33.75 -24.23 19.76
CA LYS A 154 35.05 -24.11 20.41
C LYS A 154 36.07 -25.01 19.71
N ALA A 155 37.16 -24.45 19.24
CA ALA A 155 38.19 -25.14 18.46
C ALA A 155 39.52 -24.42 18.51
N ILE A 156 40.57 -25.05 18.00
CA ILE A 156 41.87 -24.43 17.71
C ILE A 156 41.94 -24.23 16.18
N LEU A 157 42.24 -23.03 15.75
CA LEU A 157 42.41 -22.69 14.33
C LEU A 157 43.71 -23.31 13.83
N THR A 158 43.66 -24.22 12.87
CA THR A 158 44.85 -24.90 12.36
C THR A 158 45.52 -24.10 11.25
N TYR A 159 44.75 -23.54 10.35
CA TYR A 159 45.25 -22.78 9.21
C TYR A 159 44.23 -21.73 8.76
N ILE A 160 44.69 -20.59 8.28
CA ILE A 160 43.92 -19.56 7.61
C ILE A 160 44.74 -19.00 6.44
N ASN A 161 44.05 -18.85 5.26
CA ASN A 161 44.69 -18.21 4.13
C ASN A 161 44.71 -16.68 4.32
N ASN A 162 45.88 -16.08 4.40
CA ASN A 162 46.09 -14.64 4.60
C ASN A 162 46.37 -13.89 3.30
N GLN A 163 46.26 -14.55 2.13
CA GLN A 163 46.49 -13.86 0.86
C GLN A 163 45.29 -12.94 0.56
N VAL A 164 45.57 -11.67 0.40
CA VAL A 164 44.58 -10.67 -0.02
C VAL A 164 44.29 -10.89 -1.50
N GLY A 165 43.02 -11.08 -1.82
CA GLY A 165 42.56 -11.27 -3.21
C GLY A 165 42.65 -12.72 -3.74
N ALA A 166 42.81 -13.71 -2.87
CA ALA A 166 42.75 -15.13 -3.24
C ALA A 166 41.31 -15.67 -3.19
#